data_773f9d0c36216258de92a68a2e87f2e0
#
_entry.id   773f9d0c36216258de92a68a2e87f2e0
#
_cell.length_a   1.000
_cell.length_b   1.000
_cell.length_c   1.000
_cell.angle_alpha   90.00
_cell.angle_beta   90.00
_cell.angle_gamma   90.00
#
_symmetry.space_group_name_H-M   'P 1'
#
loop_
_entity.id
_entity.type
_entity.pdbx_description
1 polymer ?
#
loop_
_entity_poly.entity_id
_entity_poly.type
_entity_poly.pdbx_seq_one_letter_code
_entity_poly.pdbx_strand_id
1 'polypeptide(L)'
;LLTAKEEVILAEQIAAGREAEERLQSKLSSEERQYWLCVQERSQEARAALVRANMRLVISIAKKYRGQGLDFLDLIQEGNVGLLTAVEKFDHTLGNRFSTYATWWIRQSMTRAIANYGRIIRIPANKTSSIRQLYLAKQELEQQHGHPPKTEELAEYTGMSPERIRMLMRITTPLLSLEQPAGPEPDTELGAFVEDNLSPQPNDAVAEKLLHERIDHLLDHLTPRETSVLCLRYGLRGHESHTLKEVGKMFDLSRERIRQIEKTALKKLRQPQYGGDLHHYLN
;
A
#
# COMPACT_ATOMS: atom_id res chain seq x y z
N LEU A 1 -26.41 -29.59 -10.09
CA LEU A 1 -26.18 -28.73 -11.23
C LEU A 1 -27.54 -28.32 -11.81
N LEU A 2 -27.71 -27.05 -12.12
CA LEU A 2 -28.95 -26.51 -12.68
C LEU A 2 -29.01 -26.78 -14.18
N THR A 3 -30.23 -27.03 -14.65
CA THR A 3 -30.56 -27.05 -16.07
C THR A 3 -30.73 -25.62 -16.60
N ALA A 4 -30.65 -25.42 -17.94
CA ALA A 4 -30.83 -24.10 -18.52
C ALA A 4 -32.21 -23.47 -18.20
N LYS A 5 -33.26 -24.30 -18.07
CA LYS A 5 -34.59 -23.83 -17.70
C LYS A 5 -34.64 -23.34 -16.23
N GLU A 6 -33.98 -24.06 -15.31
CA GLU A 6 -33.90 -23.65 -13.90
C GLU A 6 -33.09 -22.39 -13.74
N GLU A 7 -31.98 -22.19 -14.51
CA GLU A 7 -31.21 -20.96 -14.52
C GLU A 7 -32.09 -19.75 -14.88
N VAL A 8 -32.97 -19.90 -15.90
CA VAL A 8 -33.91 -18.85 -16.36
C VAL A 8 -34.93 -18.53 -15.27
N ILE A 9 -35.57 -19.55 -14.69
CA ILE A 9 -36.59 -19.36 -13.65
C ILE A 9 -35.99 -18.61 -12.44
N LEU A 10 -34.80 -18.99 -11.98
CA LEU A 10 -34.13 -18.31 -10.90
C LEU A 10 -33.74 -16.87 -11.27
N ALA A 11 -33.30 -16.63 -12.50
CA ALA A 11 -32.98 -15.30 -12.97
C ALA A 11 -34.20 -14.37 -13.05
N GLU A 12 -35.35 -14.89 -13.49
CA GLU A 12 -36.63 -14.17 -13.49
C GLU A 12 -37.05 -13.77 -12.06
N GLN A 13 -36.93 -14.68 -11.09
CA GLN A 13 -37.21 -14.39 -9.69
C GLN A 13 -36.28 -13.33 -9.11
N ILE A 14 -35.00 -13.35 -9.47
CA ILE A 14 -34.03 -12.34 -9.07
C ILE A 14 -34.37 -10.99 -9.71
N ALA A 15 -34.77 -10.96 -10.97
CA ALA A 15 -35.20 -9.73 -11.65
C ALA A 15 -36.45 -9.13 -11.02
N ALA A 16 -37.46 -9.95 -10.71
CA ALA A 16 -38.66 -9.53 -9.99
C ALA A 16 -38.34 -8.93 -8.60
N GLY A 17 -37.33 -9.46 -7.92
CA GLY A 17 -36.87 -8.92 -6.63
C GLY A 17 -36.29 -7.52 -6.73
N ARG A 18 -35.62 -7.15 -7.83
CA ARG A 18 -35.14 -5.77 -8.06
C ARG A 18 -36.31 -4.80 -8.23
N GLU A 19 -37.33 -5.21 -8.97
CA GLU A 19 -38.56 -4.41 -9.11
C GLU A 19 -39.26 -4.26 -7.74
N ALA A 20 -39.29 -5.33 -6.93
CA ALA A 20 -39.82 -5.28 -5.58
C ALA A 20 -39.07 -4.29 -4.68
N GLU A 21 -37.74 -4.24 -4.78
CA GLU A 21 -36.90 -3.32 -4.02
C GLU A 21 -37.18 -1.84 -4.36
N GLU A 22 -37.36 -1.54 -5.64
CA GLU A 22 -37.75 -0.20 -6.10
C GLU A 22 -39.17 0.17 -5.65
N ARG A 23 -40.11 -0.77 -5.75
CA ARG A 23 -41.51 -0.54 -5.31
C ARG A 23 -41.63 -0.32 -3.81
N LEU A 24 -40.88 -1.05 -3.00
CA LEU A 24 -40.91 -0.92 -1.54
C LEU A 24 -40.40 0.46 -1.03
N GLN A 25 -39.70 1.22 -1.87
CA GLN A 25 -39.28 2.60 -1.56
C GLN A 25 -40.44 3.61 -1.76
N SER A 26 -41.53 3.23 -2.45
CA SER A 26 -42.68 4.08 -2.68
C SER A 26 -43.75 3.93 -1.57
N LYS A 27 -44.72 4.87 -1.53
CA LYS A 27 -45.86 4.73 -0.61
C LYS A 27 -46.81 3.65 -1.14
N LEU A 28 -46.88 2.55 -0.44
CA LEU A 28 -47.71 1.38 -0.77
C LEU A 28 -48.80 1.16 0.31
N SER A 29 -49.92 0.51 -0.09
CA SER A 29 -50.87 -0.01 0.84
C SER A 29 -50.27 -1.17 1.66
N SER A 30 -50.89 -1.53 2.79
CA SER A 30 -50.42 -2.62 3.64
C SER A 30 -50.35 -3.96 2.91
N GLU A 31 -51.34 -4.24 2.07
CA GLU A 31 -51.44 -5.49 1.27
C GLU A 31 -50.38 -5.55 0.17
N GLU A 32 -50.22 -4.46 -0.56
CA GLU A 32 -49.17 -4.35 -1.60
C GLU A 32 -47.78 -4.50 -0.98
N ARG A 33 -47.53 -3.89 0.14
CA ARG A 33 -46.24 -4.00 0.84
C ARG A 33 -45.95 -5.46 1.24
N GLN A 34 -46.96 -6.18 1.75
CA GLN A 34 -46.78 -7.58 2.10
C GLN A 34 -46.51 -8.46 0.89
N TYR A 35 -47.16 -8.19 -0.26
CA TYR A 35 -46.88 -8.87 -1.53
C TYR A 35 -45.45 -8.65 -1.98
N TRP A 36 -44.97 -7.41 -2.01
CA TRP A 36 -43.62 -7.11 -2.46
C TRP A 36 -42.53 -7.64 -1.52
N LEU A 37 -42.77 -7.71 -0.23
CA LEU A 37 -41.89 -8.37 0.74
C LEU A 37 -41.76 -9.88 0.41
N CYS A 38 -42.87 -10.56 0.12
CA CYS A 38 -42.84 -11.99 -0.26
C CYS A 38 -42.04 -12.20 -1.59
N VAL A 39 -42.18 -11.29 -2.55
CA VAL A 39 -41.39 -11.33 -3.81
C VAL A 39 -39.90 -11.14 -3.50
N GLN A 40 -39.54 -10.23 -2.61
CA GLN A 40 -38.18 -9.99 -2.19
C GLN A 40 -37.56 -11.21 -1.50
N GLU A 41 -38.28 -11.87 -0.59
CA GLU A 41 -37.82 -13.11 0.05
C GLU A 41 -37.55 -14.22 -0.96
N ARG A 42 -38.47 -14.45 -1.90
CA ARG A 42 -38.28 -15.43 -2.98
C ARG A 42 -37.06 -15.11 -3.84
N SER A 43 -36.83 -13.85 -4.12
CA SER A 43 -35.65 -13.41 -4.87
C SER A 43 -34.34 -13.70 -4.12
N GLN A 44 -34.31 -13.51 -2.80
CA GLN A 44 -33.14 -13.83 -1.97
C GLN A 44 -32.89 -15.35 -1.94
N GLU A 45 -33.92 -16.16 -1.84
CA GLU A 45 -33.82 -17.61 -1.92
C GLU A 45 -33.31 -18.09 -3.29
N ALA A 46 -33.83 -17.51 -4.39
CA ALA A 46 -33.39 -17.79 -5.74
C ALA A 46 -31.91 -17.41 -5.95
N ARG A 47 -31.49 -16.25 -5.44
CA ARG A 47 -30.09 -15.80 -5.45
C ARG A 47 -29.19 -16.79 -4.72
N ALA A 48 -29.56 -17.20 -3.51
CA ALA A 48 -28.82 -18.17 -2.74
C ALA A 48 -28.75 -19.55 -3.41
N ALA A 49 -29.81 -19.98 -4.08
CA ALA A 49 -29.86 -21.23 -4.83
C ALA A 49 -28.92 -21.20 -6.05
N LEU A 50 -28.95 -20.10 -6.83
CA LEU A 50 -28.08 -19.92 -8.00
C LEU A 50 -26.60 -19.87 -7.60
N VAL A 51 -26.25 -19.18 -6.52
CA VAL A 51 -24.89 -19.13 -5.97
C VAL A 51 -24.42 -20.52 -5.53
N ARG A 52 -25.20 -21.21 -4.69
CA ARG A 52 -24.84 -22.54 -4.17
C ARG A 52 -24.60 -23.55 -5.29
N ALA A 53 -25.45 -23.55 -6.32
CA ALA A 53 -25.32 -24.47 -7.46
C ALA A 53 -24.04 -24.26 -8.28
N ASN A 54 -23.48 -23.03 -8.26
CA ASN A 54 -22.32 -22.64 -9.06
C ASN A 54 -20.99 -22.53 -8.28
N MET A 55 -20.94 -22.85 -6.98
CA MET A 55 -19.69 -22.81 -6.19
C MET A 55 -18.60 -23.74 -6.75
N ARG A 56 -18.97 -24.89 -7.33
CA ARG A 56 -18.02 -25.81 -7.98
C ARG A 56 -17.33 -25.16 -9.19
N LEU A 57 -18.01 -24.27 -9.90
CA LEU A 57 -17.43 -23.49 -11.00
C LEU A 57 -16.33 -22.55 -10.48
N VAL A 58 -16.58 -21.85 -9.37
CA VAL A 58 -15.58 -20.98 -8.72
C VAL A 58 -14.34 -21.77 -8.36
N ILE A 59 -14.48 -22.91 -7.69
CA ILE A 59 -13.35 -23.77 -7.30
C ILE A 59 -12.56 -24.24 -8.53
N SER A 60 -13.24 -24.62 -9.62
CA SER A 60 -12.58 -25.08 -10.85
C SER A 60 -11.74 -23.98 -11.51
N ILE A 61 -12.18 -22.72 -11.41
CA ILE A 61 -11.44 -21.56 -11.93
C ILE A 61 -10.28 -21.21 -10.97
N ALA A 62 -10.51 -21.19 -9.64
CA ALA A 62 -9.51 -20.89 -8.63
C ALA A 62 -8.29 -21.81 -8.70
N LYS A 63 -8.48 -23.10 -9.03
CA LYS A 63 -7.38 -24.06 -9.22
C LYS A 63 -6.33 -23.58 -10.23
N LYS A 64 -6.73 -22.83 -11.27
CA LYS A 64 -5.83 -22.31 -12.32
C LYS A 64 -4.97 -21.10 -11.84
N TYR A 65 -5.34 -20.48 -10.72
CA TYR A 65 -4.67 -19.32 -10.15
C TYR A 65 -3.87 -19.64 -8.87
N ARG A 66 -3.78 -20.93 -8.52
CA ARG A 66 -3.05 -21.40 -7.34
C ARG A 66 -1.56 -21.04 -7.43
N GLY A 67 -0.96 -20.64 -6.32
CA GLY A 67 0.47 -20.31 -6.26
C GLY A 67 0.83 -18.91 -6.77
N GLN A 68 -0.15 -18.03 -7.01
CA GLN A 68 0.07 -16.66 -7.49
C GLN A 68 0.07 -15.61 -6.35
N GLY A 69 0.48 -16.01 -5.14
CA GLY A 69 0.69 -15.09 -4.01
C GLY A 69 -0.52 -14.93 -3.08
N LEU A 70 -1.68 -15.52 -3.42
CA LEU A 70 -2.84 -15.63 -2.52
C LEU A 70 -3.07 -17.07 -2.11
N ASP A 71 -3.55 -17.26 -0.89
CA ASP A 71 -3.98 -18.57 -0.43
C ASP A 71 -5.17 -19.08 -1.24
N PHE A 72 -5.28 -20.41 -1.35
CA PHE A 72 -6.32 -21.02 -2.18
C PHE A 72 -7.73 -20.74 -1.69
N LEU A 73 -7.92 -20.66 -0.37
CA LEU A 73 -9.22 -20.32 0.22
C LEU A 73 -9.60 -18.87 -0.06
N ASP A 74 -8.65 -17.95 0.02
CA ASP A 74 -8.87 -16.54 -0.30
C ASP A 74 -9.20 -16.34 -1.79
N LEU A 75 -8.54 -17.07 -2.68
CA LEU A 75 -8.90 -17.09 -4.11
C LEU A 75 -10.34 -17.56 -4.34
N ILE A 76 -10.80 -18.56 -3.58
CA ILE A 76 -12.19 -19.03 -3.68
C ILE A 76 -13.13 -17.93 -3.19
N GLN A 77 -12.85 -17.24 -2.09
CA GLN A 77 -13.70 -16.17 -1.56
C GLN A 77 -13.76 -14.98 -2.52
N GLU A 78 -12.64 -14.57 -3.08
CA GLU A 78 -12.61 -13.53 -4.11
C GLU A 78 -13.37 -13.94 -5.37
N GLY A 79 -13.30 -15.21 -5.73
CA GLY A 79 -14.11 -15.79 -6.81
C GLY A 79 -15.60 -15.80 -6.48
N ASN A 80 -15.98 -16.05 -5.23
CA ASN A 80 -17.39 -15.97 -4.78
C ASN A 80 -17.92 -14.53 -4.86
N VAL A 81 -17.09 -13.51 -4.56
CA VAL A 81 -17.46 -12.09 -4.79
C VAL A 81 -17.74 -11.83 -6.26
N GLY A 82 -16.91 -12.37 -7.16
CA GLY A 82 -17.15 -12.31 -8.59
C GLY A 82 -18.43 -13.04 -9.02
N LEU A 83 -18.71 -14.22 -8.44
CA LEU A 83 -19.96 -14.97 -8.68
C LEU A 83 -21.19 -14.18 -8.24
N LEU A 84 -21.16 -13.55 -7.05
CA LEU A 84 -22.24 -12.69 -6.56
C LEU A 84 -22.51 -11.53 -7.52
N THR A 85 -21.45 -10.88 -8.00
CA THR A 85 -21.58 -9.81 -9.01
C THR A 85 -22.18 -10.33 -10.32
N ALA A 86 -21.83 -11.56 -10.74
CA ALA A 86 -22.41 -12.17 -11.92
C ALA A 86 -23.92 -12.44 -11.74
N VAL A 87 -24.34 -12.96 -10.58
CA VAL A 87 -25.77 -13.20 -10.26
C VAL A 87 -26.56 -11.90 -10.28
N GLU A 88 -25.98 -10.81 -9.78
CA GLU A 88 -26.63 -9.49 -9.80
C GLU A 88 -26.83 -8.93 -11.23
N LYS A 89 -25.87 -9.19 -12.13
CA LYS A 89 -25.85 -8.56 -13.46
C LYS A 89 -26.30 -9.50 -14.59
N PHE A 90 -26.63 -10.73 -14.26
CA PHE A 90 -27.02 -11.70 -15.27
C PHE A 90 -28.38 -11.34 -15.93
N ASP A 91 -28.37 -11.36 -17.25
CA ASP A 91 -29.55 -11.16 -18.07
C ASP A 91 -29.85 -12.45 -18.84
N HIS A 92 -30.94 -13.12 -18.48
CA HIS A 92 -31.40 -14.37 -19.09
C HIS A 92 -32.00 -14.17 -20.47
N THR A 93 -32.40 -12.94 -20.83
CA THR A 93 -33.02 -12.64 -22.13
C THR A 93 -32.04 -12.80 -23.29
N LEU A 94 -30.75 -12.69 -23.04
CA LEU A 94 -29.67 -12.84 -24.01
C LEU A 94 -29.43 -14.30 -24.47
N GLY A 95 -30.11 -15.28 -23.88
CA GLY A 95 -30.03 -16.69 -24.25
C GLY A 95 -28.73 -17.42 -23.93
N ASN A 96 -27.79 -16.78 -23.25
CA ASN A 96 -26.52 -17.36 -22.82
C ASN A 96 -26.65 -18.16 -21.53
N ARG A 97 -25.83 -19.21 -21.40
CA ARG A 97 -25.74 -19.94 -20.13
C ARG A 97 -25.09 -19.05 -19.04
N PHE A 98 -25.62 -19.17 -17.82
CA PHE A 98 -25.10 -18.45 -16.67
C PHE A 98 -23.60 -18.69 -16.45
N SER A 99 -23.14 -19.94 -16.60
CA SER A 99 -21.72 -20.30 -16.42
C SER A 99 -20.77 -19.55 -17.36
N THR A 100 -21.20 -19.28 -18.60
CA THR A 100 -20.39 -18.51 -19.58
C THR A 100 -20.18 -17.08 -19.12
N TYR A 101 -21.24 -16.43 -18.64
CA TYR A 101 -21.19 -15.07 -18.12
C TYR A 101 -20.44 -14.98 -16.77
N ALA A 102 -20.75 -15.87 -15.84
CA ALA A 102 -20.16 -15.90 -14.52
C ALA A 102 -18.63 -16.14 -14.56
N THR A 103 -18.13 -16.96 -15.48
CA THR A 103 -16.70 -17.22 -15.64
C THR A 103 -15.90 -15.94 -15.85
N TRP A 104 -16.43 -14.96 -16.56
CA TRP A 104 -15.77 -13.69 -16.80
C TRP A 104 -15.64 -12.89 -15.49
N TRP A 105 -16.72 -12.77 -14.72
CA TRP A 105 -16.72 -12.03 -13.44
C TRP A 105 -15.87 -12.70 -12.38
N ILE A 106 -15.95 -14.03 -12.27
CA ILE A 106 -15.12 -14.82 -11.34
C ILE A 106 -13.64 -14.61 -11.65
N ARG A 107 -13.25 -14.71 -12.92
CA ARG A 107 -11.87 -14.50 -13.36
C ARG A 107 -11.40 -13.07 -13.12
N GLN A 108 -12.24 -12.09 -13.40
CA GLN A 108 -11.93 -10.68 -13.17
C GLN A 108 -11.70 -10.38 -11.69
N SER A 109 -12.57 -10.89 -10.80
CA SER A 109 -12.42 -10.71 -9.36
C SER A 109 -11.11 -11.35 -8.83
N MET A 110 -10.86 -12.62 -9.18
CA MET A 110 -9.62 -13.31 -8.79
C MET A 110 -8.35 -12.61 -9.28
N THR A 111 -8.32 -12.20 -10.55
CA THR A 111 -7.17 -11.51 -11.14
C THR A 111 -6.93 -10.16 -10.45
N ARG A 112 -8.00 -9.43 -10.14
CA ARG A 112 -7.93 -8.17 -9.41
C ARG A 112 -7.44 -8.36 -7.97
N ALA A 113 -7.90 -9.39 -7.29
CA ALA A 113 -7.46 -9.75 -5.93
C ALA A 113 -5.96 -10.12 -5.91
N ILE A 114 -5.49 -10.94 -6.85
CA ILE A 114 -4.07 -11.28 -6.99
C ILE A 114 -3.23 -10.01 -7.22
N ALA A 115 -3.67 -9.09 -8.07
CA ALA A 115 -2.96 -7.85 -8.32
C ALA A 115 -2.90 -6.93 -7.09
N ASN A 116 -3.94 -6.96 -6.23
CA ASN A 116 -4.06 -6.12 -5.05
C ASN A 116 -3.36 -6.69 -3.81
N TYR A 117 -3.45 -8.00 -3.59
CA TYR A 117 -3.10 -8.66 -2.34
C TYR A 117 -2.07 -9.79 -2.49
N GLY A 118 -1.77 -10.21 -3.73
CA GLY A 118 -0.84 -11.32 -3.99
C GLY A 118 0.63 -11.00 -3.72
N ARG A 119 0.98 -9.78 -3.32
CA ARG A 119 2.36 -9.37 -3.01
C ARG A 119 2.41 -8.59 -1.71
N ILE A 120 3.45 -8.82 -0.90
CA ILE A 120 3.71 -8.08 0.34
C ILE A 120 3.85 -6.57 0.03
N ILE A 121 4.62 -6.22 -1.00
CA ILE A 121 4.70 -4.85 -1.51
C ILE A 121 3.75 -4.74 -2.69
N ARG A 122 2.63 -4.01 -2.51
CA ARG A 122 1.60 -3.81 -3.53
C ARG A 122 2.16 -3.09 -4.76
N ILE A 123 1.85 -3.63 -5.94
CA ILE A 123 2.18 -3.03 -7.23
C ILE A 123 0.89 -2.51 -7.89
N PRO A 124 0.88 -1.29 -8.45
CA PRO A 124 -0.28 -0.77 -9.19
C PRO A 124 -0.68 -1.67 -10.37
N ALA A 125 -2.00 -1.83 -10.59
CA ALA A 125 -2.55 -2.76 -11.59
C ALA A 125 -2.05 -2.50 -13.02
N ASN A 126 -1.77 -1.24 -13.38
CA ASN A 126 -1.19 -0.88 -14.68
C ASN A 126 0.23 -1.44 -14.89
N LYS A 127 0.99 -1.60 -13.81
CA LYS A 127 2.32 -2.23 -13.86
C LYS A 127 2.22 -3.76 -13.89
N THR A 128 1.23 -4.33 -13.22
CA THR A 128 0.98 -5.78 -13.19
C THR A 128 0.70 -6.33 -14.60
N SER A 129 -0.06 -5.61 -15.43
CA SER A 129 -0.29 -6.00 -16.82
C SER A 129 1.00 -6.00 -17.65
N SER A 130 1.84 -4.96 -17.49
CA SER A 130 3.15 -4.88 -18.16
C SER A 130 4.11 -5.98 -17.71
N ILE A 131 4.11 -6.31 -16.41
CA ILE A 131 4.91 -7.42 -15.86
C ILE A 131 4.47 -8.75 -16.47
N ARG A 132 3.15 -8.98 -16.57
CA ARG A 132 2.62 -10.20 -17.19
C ARG A 132 3.01 -10.32 -18.65
N GLN A 133 2.91 -9.22 -19.41
CA GLN A 133 3.33 -9.18 -20.82
C GLN A 133 4.84 -9.51 -20.95
N LEU A 134 5.67 -8.90 -20.08
CA LEU A 134 7.10 -9.17 -20.06
C LEU A 134 7.42 -10.63 -19.75
N TYR A 135 6.69 -11.23 -18.78
CA TYR A 135 6.87 -12.63 -18.41
C TYR A 135 6.53 -13.59 -19.55
N LEU A 136 5.42 -13.34 -20.25
CA LEU A 136 5.02 -14.15 -21.40
C LEU A 136 6.03 -14.02 -22.55
N ALA A 137 6.46 -12.80 -22.86
CA ALA A 137 7.51 -12.55 -23.86
C ALA A 137 8.82 -13.27 -23.51
N LYS A 138 9.20 -13.25 -22.23
CA LYS A 138 10.39 -13.98 -21.77
C LYS A 138 10.26 -15.48 -21.99
N GLN A 139 9.13 -16.09 -21.65
CA GLN A 139 8.89 -17.51 -21.86
C GLN A 139 8.91 -17.90 -23.35
N GLU A 140 8.26 -17.10 -24.20
CA GLU A 140 8.22 -17.36 -25.65
C GLU A 140 9.60 -17.27 -26.28
N LEU A 141 10.39 -16.24 -25.96
CA LEU A 141 11.75 -16.11 -26.47
C LEU A 141 12.68 -17.19 -25.95
N GLU A 142 12.57 -17.56 -24.67
CA GLU A 142 13.35 -18.64 -24.06
C GLU A 142 13.05 -19.99 -24.73
N GLN A 143 11.78 -20.24 -25.07
CA GLN A 143 11.38 -21.44 -25.82
C GLN A 143 11.89 -21.44 -27.25
N GLN A 144 11.97 -20.28 -27.94
CA GLN A 144 12.45 -20.17 -29.29
C GLN A 144 13.99 -20.25 -29.39
N HIS A 145 14.69 -19.61 -28.48
CA HIS A 145 16.16 -19.44 -28.53
C HIS A 145 16.90 -20.50 -27.71
N GLY A 146 16.22 -21.19 -26.77
CA GLY A 146 16.85 -22.19 -25.88
C GLY A 146 17.72 -21.60 -24.76
N HIS A 147 17.77 -20.26 -24.64
CA HIS A 147 18.47 -19.56 -23.57
C HIS A 147 17.66 -18.36 -23.07
N PRO A 148 17.91 -17.87 -21.83
CA PRO A 148 17.19 -16.72 -21.29
C PRO A 148 17.46 -15.46 -22.15
N PRO A 149 16.41 -14.73 -22.58
CA PRO A 149 16.56 -13.58 -23.46
C PRO A 149 17.21 -12.37 -22.74
N LYS A 150 17.99 -11.61 -23.49
CA LYS A 150 18.60 -10.35 -23.03
C LYS A 150 17.58 -9.23 -23.01
N THR A 151 17.92 -8.14 -22.30
CA THR A 151 17.03 -6.96 -22.18
C THR A 151 16.71 -6.34 -23.54
N GLU A 152 17.66 -6.36 -24.46
CA GLU A 152 17.55 -5.81 -25.82
C GLU A 152 16.57 -6.62 -26.67
N GLU A 153 16.64 -7.94 -26.60
CA GLU A 153 15.73 -8.87 -27.31
C GLU A 153 14.28 -8.74 -26.78
N LEU A 154 14.13 -8.59 -25.45
CA LEU A 154 12.85 -8.31 -24.84
C LEU A 154 12.30 -6.94 -25.25
N ALA A 155 13.15 -5.93 -25.44
CA ALA A 155 12.76 -4.60 -25.86
C ALA A 155 12.23 -4.62 -27.30
N GLU A 156 12.92 -5.33 -28.19
CA GLU A 156 12.50 -5.49 -29.59
C GLU A 156 11.19 -6.25 -29.69
N TYR A 157 11.03 -7.35 -28.94
CA TYR A 157 9.83 -8.18 -28.96
C TYR A 157 8.60 -7.49 -28.35
N THR A 158 8.77 -6.78 -27.21
CA THR A 158 7.64 -6.17 -26.49
C THR A 158 7.34 -4.73 -26.92
N GLY A 159 8.24 -4.07 -27.64
CA GLY A 159 8.16 -2.64 -27.97
C GLY A 159 8.37 -1.72 -26.77
N MET A 160 8.87 -2.23 -25.64
CA MET A 160 9.15 -1.44 -24.44
C MET A 160 10.61 -0.95 -24.45
N SER A 161 10.85 0.23 -23.85
CA SER A 161 12.24 0.70 -23.69
C SER A 161 13.04 -0.21 -22.76
N PRO A 162 14.35 -0.41 -23.01
CA PRO A 162 15.22 -1.24 -22.16
C PRO A 162 15.23 -0.79 -20.69
N GLU A 163 15.13 0.51 -20.44
CA GLU A 163 15.05 1.08 -19.07
C GLU A 163 13.78 0.65 -18.35
N ARG A 164 12.65 0.67 -19.05
CA ARG A 164 11.37 0.21 -18.52
C ARG A 164 11.39 -1.27 -18.18
N ILE A 165 12.00 -2.10 -19.04
CA ILE A 165 12.16 -3.54 -18.80
C ILE A 165 13.02 -3.77 -17.55
N ARG A 166 14.18 -3.11 -17.43
CA ARG A 166 15.03 -3.22 -16.24
C ARG A 166 14.30 -2.81 -14.96
N MET A 167 13.52 -1.73 -15.02
CA MET A 167 12.68 -1.30 -13.88
C MET A 167 11.63 -2.38 -13.51
N LEU A 168 10.93 -2.94 -14.51
CA LEU A 168 9.92 -3.98 -14.27
C LEU A 168 10.55 -5.25 -13.68
N MET A 169 11.73 -5.65 -14.16
CA MET A 169 12.47 -6.80 -13.62
C MET A 169 12.86 -6.59 -12.15
N ARG A 170 13.33 -5.40 -11.77
CA ARG A 170 13.65 -5.07 -10.36
C ARG A 170 12.42 -5.17 -9.47
N ILE A 171 11.27 -4.65 -9.90
CA ILE A 171 10.02 -4.70 -9.14
C ILE A 171 9.49 -6.13 -9.01
N THR A 172 9.85 -7.01 -9.95
CA THR A 172 9.36 -8.39 -9.98
C THR A 172 10.19 -9.33 -9.10
N THR A 173 11.40 -8.92 -8.67
CA THR A 173 12.27 -9.72 -7.80
C THR A 173 11.51 -10.14 -6.54
N PRO A 174 11.49 -11.45 -6.19
CA PRO A 174 10.83 -11.92 -4.98
C PRO A 174 11.54 -11.37 -3.74
N LEU A 175 10.77 -11.12 -2.68
CA LEU A 175 11.31 -10.76 -1.38
C LEU A 175 11.91 -12.00 -0.72
N LEU A 176 13.04 -11.81 -0.04
CA LEU A 176 13.68 -12.84 0.78
C LEU A 176 13.19 -12.68 2.23
N SER A 177 13.05 -13.81 2.94
CA SER A 177 12.78 -13.78 4.38
C SER A 177 14.08 -13.46 5.12
N LEU A 178 13.99 -12.61 6.15
CA LEU A 178 15.12 -12.36 7.05
C LEU A 178 15.46 -13.59 7.93
N GLU A 179 14.48 -14.46 8.15
CA GLU A 179 14.66 -15.73 8.88
C GLU A 179 15.24 -16.85 7.99
N GLN A 180 15.50 -16.57 6.72
CA GLN A 180 16.09 -17.55 5.83
C GLN A 180 17.53 -17.86 6.26
N PRO A 181 17.94 -19.14 6.34
CA PRO A 181 19.32 -19.50 6.63
C PRO A 181 20.29 -18.88 5.63
N ALA A 182 21.32 -18.23 6.12
CA ALA A 182 22.36 -17.60 5.31
C ALA A 182 23.69 -18.34 5.50
N GLY A 183 24.00 -19.26 4.61
CA GLY A 183 25.26 -20.00 4.65
C GLY A 183 25.11 -21.51 4.96
N PRO A 184 26.21 -22.21 5.14
CA PRO A 184 26.22 -23.65 5.40
C PRO A 184 25.78 -24.01 6.83
N GLU A 185 25.79 -23.06 7.76
CA GLU A 185 25.34 -23.25 9.14
C GLU A 185 23.85 -22.90 9.26
N PRO A 186 22.98 -23.84 9.67
CA PRO A 186 21.53 -23.63 9.70
C PRO A 186 21.08 -22.62 10.76
N ASP A 187 21.93 -22.30 11.74
CA ASP A 187 21.59 -21.43 12.87
C ASP A 187 21.81 -19.92 12.58
N THR A 188 22.39 -19.57 11.42
CA THR A 188 22.64 -18.18 11.06
C THR A 188 21.59 -17.68 10.07
N GLU A 189 20.76 -16.74 10.52
CA GLU A 189 19.71 -16.12 9.70
C GLU A 189 20.25 -14.95 8.85
N LEU A 190 19.64 -14.71 7.68
CA LEU A 190 19.97 -13.59 6.81
C LEU A 190 19.83 -12.24 7.55
N GLY A 191 18.88 -12.14 8.48
CA GLY A 191 18.65 -10.94 9.31
C GLY A 191 19.85 -10.54 10.15
N ALA A 192 20.69 -11.49 10.58
CA ALA A 192 21.89 -11.21 11.37
C ALA A 192 22.97 -10.43 10.59
N PHE A 193 22.93 -10.45 9.25
CA PHE A 193 23.87 -9.72 8.39
C PHE A 193 23.37 -8.32 8.00
N VAL A 194 22.13 -7.97 8.35
CA VAL A 194 21.58 -6.66 8.03
C VAL A 194 21.97 -5.67 9.11
N GLU A 195 22.76 -4.66 8.73
CA GLU A 195 23.21 -3.60 9.63
C GLU A 195 22.04 -2.70 10.04
N ASP A 196 21.98 -2.35 11.34
CA ASP A 196 21.05 -1.35 11.86
C ASP A 196 21.60 0.07 11.64
N ASN A 197 21.11 0.71 10.58
CA ASN A 197 21.44 2.09 10.24
C ASN A 197 20.51 3.13 10.88
N LEU A 198 19.49 2.70 11.64
CA LEU A 198 18.51 3.59 12.25
C LEU A 198 18.87 3.95 13.69
N SER A 199 19.49 3.04 14.40
CA SER A 199 19.94 3.31 15.78
C SER A 199 21.22 4.16 15.75
N PRO A 200 21.26 5.24 16.53
CA PRO A 200 22.46 6.07 16.62
C PRO A 200 23.63 5.23 17.14
N GLN A 201 24.79 5.33 16.50
CA GLN A 201 25.98 4.64 16.98
C GLN A 201 26.38 5.19 18.36
N PRO A 202 26.91 4.35 19.27
CA PRO A 202 27.31 4.81 20.61
C PRO A 202 28.26 6.00 20.58
N ASN A 203 29.18 6.05 19.62
CA ASN A 203 30.11 7.16 19.44
C ASN A 203 29.39 8.47 19.07
N ASP A 204 28.40 8.40 18.18
CA ASP A 204 27.63 9.57 17.75
C ASP A 204 26.76 10.09 18.90
N ALA A 205 26.13 9.20 19.66
CA ALA A 205 25.34 9.55 20.84
C ALA A 205 26.20 10.25 21.93
N VAL A 206 27.43 9.75 22.14
CA VAL A 206 28.38 10.41 23.08
C VAL A 206 28.84 11.75 22.55
N ALA A 207 29.17 11.83 21.24
CA ALA A 207 29.58 13.09 20.62
C ALA A 207 28.49 14.16 20.71
N GLU A 208 27.24 13.78 20.44
CA GLU A 208 26.08 14.67 20.58
C GLU A 208 25.89 15.15 22.02
N LYS A 209 26.00 14.25 23.00
CA LYS A 209 25.92 14.61 24.42
C LYS A 209 27.00 15.59 24.81
N LEU A 210 28.27 15.32 24.44
CA LEU A 210 29.38 16.20 24.69
C LEU A 210 29.21 17.58 24.02
N LEU A 211 28.69 17.61 22.82
CA LEU A 211 28.35 18.86 22.13
C LEU A 211 27.29 19.66 22.89
N HIS A 212 26.23 19.01 23.39
CA HIS A 212 25.20 19.68 24.18
C HIS A 212 25.80 20.25 25.51
N GLU A 213 26.59 19.46 26.22
CA GLU A 213 27.27 19.91 27.42
C GLU A 213 28.21 21.11 27.15
N ARG A 214 28.92 21.08 26.02
CA ARG A 214 29.79 22.18 25.60
C ARG A 214 29.03 23.45 25.27
N ILE A 215 27.90 23.31 24.56
CA ILE A 215 27.00 24.42 24.24
C ILE A 215 26.46 25.04 25.55
N ASP A 216 26.05 24.23 26.50
CA ASP A 216 25.56 24.70 27.80
C ASP A 216 26.61 25.49 28.56
N HIS A 217 27.86 25.02 28.61
CA HIS A 217 28.96 25.75 29.16
C HIS A 217 29.23 27.10 28.47
N LEU A 218 29.12 27.14 27.15
CA LEU A 218 29.28 28.39 26.41
C LEU A 218 28.15 29.38 26.69
N LEU A 219 26.94 28.92 26.86
CA LEU A 219 25.79 29.76 27.23
C LEU A 219 25.92 30.38 28.63
N ASP A 220 26.60 29.72 29.53
CA ASP A 220 26.84 30.24 30.91
C ASP A 220 27.73 31.50 30.93
N HIS A 221 28.49 31.75 29.87
CA HIS A 221 29.29 32.98 29.71
C HIS A 221 28.49 34.19 29.19
N LEU A 222 27.23 34.00 28.85
CA LEU A 222 26.32 35.04 28.38
C LEU A 222 25.49 35.60 29.52
N THR A 223 24.94 36.81 29.34
CA THR A 223 23.96 37.33 30.27
C THR A 223 22.67 36.48 30.25
N PRO A 224 21.94 36.38 31.38
CA PRO A 224 20.68 35.60 31.41
C PRO A 224 19.72 35.94 30.30
N ARG A 225 19.65 37.18 29.88
CA ARG A 225 18.79 37.68 28.80
C ARG A 225 19.26 37.21 27.42
N GLU A 226 20.57 37.22 27.16
CA GLU A 226 21.16 36.73 25.92
C GLU A 226 20.99 35.22 25.81
N THR A 227 21.20 34.48 26.89
CA THR A 227 21.00 33.02 26.97
C THR A 227 19.54 32.65 26.67
N SER A 228 18.58 33.31 27.34
CA SER A 228 17.14 33.03 27.09
C SER A 228 16.73 33.29 25.64
N VAL A 229 17.22 34.39 25.02
CA VAL A 229 16.94 34.69 23.63
C VAL A 229 17.50 33.61 22.70
N LEU A 230 18.74 33.15 22.92
CA LEU A 230 19.34 32.10 22.12
C LEU A 230 18.62 30.74 22.32
N CYS A 231 18.32 30.37 23.57
CA CYS A 231 17.60 29.13 23.88
C CYS A 231 16.24 29.06 23.16
N LEU A 232 15.44 30.11 23.20
CA LEU A 232 14.15 30.18 22.52
C LEU A 232 14.30 30.27 21.00
N ARG A 233 15.36 30.93 20.50
CA ARG A 233 15.56 31.10 19.06
C ARG A 233 15.99 29.80 18.39
N TYR A 234 16.88 29.04 19.01
CA TYR A 234 17.50 27.83 18.46
C TYR A 234 16.96 26.52 19.06
N GLY A 235 16.03 26.59 20.01
CA GLY A 235 15.46 25.40 20.62
C GLY A 235 16.45 24.69 21.56
N LEU A 236 17.33 25.44 22.26
CA LEU A 236 18.30 24.86 23.17
C LEU A 236 17.69 24.60 24.57
N ARG A 237 18.29 23.72 25.37
CA ARG A 237 17.83 23.36 26.72
C ARG A 237 16.38 22.87 26.79
N GLY A 238 15.92 22.15 25.73
CA GLY A 238 14.57 21.60 25.69
C GLY A 238 13.46 22.57 25.30
N HIS A 239 13.80 23.79 24.89
CA HIS A 239 12.87 24.75 24.34
C HIS A 239 12.56 24.44 22.85
N GLU A 240 11.38 24.82 22.38
CA GLU A 240 11.07 24.82 20.96
C GLU A 240 11.70 26.01 20.24
N SER A 241 12.05 25.87 18.97
CA SER A 241 12.63 26.96 18.18
C SER A 241 11.55 27.96 17.76
N HIS A 242 11.78 29.25 18.05
CA HIS A 242 10.87 30.35 17.76
C HIS A 242 11.44 31.35 16.77
N THR A 243 10.56 32.06 16.06
CA THR A 243 10.95 33.16 15.18
C THR A 243 11.32 34.43 15.98
N LEU A 244 12.15 35.30 15.41
CA LEU A 244 12.52 36.59 16.07
C LEU A 244 11.29 37.44 16.46
N LYS A 245 10.17 37.30 15.75
CA LYS A 245 8.92 38.00 16.04
C LYS A 245 8.21 37.41 17.26
N GLU A 246 8.21 36.11 17.42
CA GLU A 246 7.61 35.40 18.55
C GLU A 246 8.42 35.64 19.81
N VAL A 247 9.77 35.50 19.74
CA VAL A 247 10.67 35.83 20.86
C VAL A 247 10.50 37.31 21.26
N GLY A 248 10.32 38.22 20.27
CA GLY A 248 10.05 39.61 20.55
C GLY A 248 8.78 39.83 21.35
N LYS A 249 7.70 39.10 21.04
CA LYS A 249 6.45 39.15 21.81
C LYS A 249 6.61 38.62 23.24
N MET A 250 7.41 37.54 23.45
CA MET A 250 7.65 36.96 24.77
C MET A 250 8.43 37.88 25.69
N PHE A 251 9.33 38.69 25.13
CA PHE A 251 10.17 39.64 25.89
C PHE A 251 9.66 41.10 25.87
N ASP A 252 8.52 41.35 25.24
CA ASP A 252 7.93 42.67 25.01
C ASP A 252 8.93 43.63 24.34
N LEU A 253 9.63 43.13 23.31
CA LEU A 253 10.64 43.85 22.53
C LEU A 253 10.34 43.81 21.05
N SER A 254 10.86 44.82 20.33
CA SER A 254 10.78 44.81 18.85
C SER A 254 11.64 43.68 18.25
N ARG A 255 11.20 43.15 17.10
CA ARG A 255 11.94 42.15 16.33
C ARG A 255 13.42 42.56 16.13
N GLU A 256 13.65 43.81 15.79
CA GLU A 256 15.01 44.33 15.55
C GLU A 256 15.86 44.33 16.81
N ARG A 257 15.25 44.62 17.96
CA ARG A 257 15.96 44.53 19.24
C ARG A 257 16.39 43.12 19.59
N ILE A 258 15.53 42.13 19.35
CA ILE A 258 15.93 40.72 19.56
C ILE A 258 17.06 40.34 18.60
N ARG A 259 17.01 40.75 17.31
CA ARG A 259 18.09 40.53 16.35
C ARG A 259 19.43 41.15 16.80
N GLN A 260 19.39 42.32 17.41
CA GLN A 260 20.60 42.95 17.99
C GLN A 260 21.16 42.15 19.16
N ILE A 261 20.31 41.67 20.08
CA ILE A 261 20.71 40.82 21.20
C ILE A 261 21.31 39.52 20.67
N GLU A 262 20.67 38.83 19.74
CA GLU A 262 21.18 37.61 19.10
C GLU A 262 22.57 37.87 18.48
N LYS A 263 22.71 38.91 17.67
CA LYS A 263 23.97 39.25 17.00
C LYS A 263 25.08 39.55 18.01
N THR A 264 24.77 40.22 19.11
CA THR A 264 25.73 40.52 20.17
C THR A 264 26.15 39.27 20.93
N ALA A 265 25.20 38.41 21.27
CA ALA A 265 25.47 37.14 21.93
C ALA A 265 26.33 36.21 21.05
N LEU A 266 25.99 36.04 19.79
CA LEU A 266 26.80 35.24 18.83
C LEU A 266 28.18 35.83 18.61
N LYS A 267 28.35 37.16 18.62
CA LYS A 267 29.67 37.81 18.53
C LYS A 267 30.52 37.52 19.75
N LYS A 268 29.93 37.48 20.96
CA LYS A 268 30.66 37.09 22.18
C LYS A 268 31.12 35.63 22.11
N LEU A 269 30.26 34.71 21.69
CA LEU A 269 30.58 33.29 21.57
C LEU A 269 31.64 32.99 20.49
N ARG A 270 31.75 33.84 19.44
CA ARG A 270 32.77 33.71 18.40
C ARG A 270 34.19 34.14 18.83
N GLN A 271 34.35 34.70 20.03
CA GLN A 271 35.68 35.06 20.48
C GLN A 271 36.55 33.82 20.68
N PRO A 272 37.87 33.86 20.31
CA PRO A 272 38.75 32.68 20.38
C PRO A 272 38.79 32.01 21.75
N GLN A 273 38.49 32.77 22.79
CA GLN A 273 38.47 32.29 24.17
C GLN A 273 37.34 31.29 24.45
N TYR A 274 36.24 31.31 23.67
CA TYR A 274 35.04 30.51 23.90
C TYR A 274 34.71 29.54 22.76
N GLY A 275 34.98 29.91 21.50
CA GLY A 275 34.48 29.19 20.32
C GLY A 275 35.48 28.26 19.64
N GLY A 276 36.76 28.21 20.06
CA GLY A 276 37.79 27.45 19.34
C GLY A 276 37.55 25.96 19.22
N ASP A 277 36.94 25.37 20.22
CA ASP A 277 36.75 23.90 20.30
C ASP A 277 35.52 23.35 19.53
N LEU A 278 34.59 24.23 19.15
CA LEU A 278 33.38 23.78 18.43
C LEU A 278 33.63 23.33 16.98
N HIS A 279 34.73 23.73 16.39
CA HIS A 279 35.11 23.30 15.05
C HIS A 279 35.35 21.78 14.92
N HIS A 280 35.67 21.09 16.00
CA HIS A 280 35.90 19.66 16.05
C HIS A 280 34.59 18.84 15.89
N TYR A 281 33.43 19.45 16.11
CA TYR A 281 32.11 18.82 15.98
C TYR A 281 31.42 19.13 14.64
N LEU A 282 32.06 19.86 13.72
CA LEU A 282 31.50 20.24 12.43
C LEU A 282 31.92 19.31 11.25
N ASN A 283 32.71 18.26 11.53
CA ASN A 283 33.18 17.31 10.53
C ASN A 283 32.42 16.01 10.59
#